data_e523147a15c9a2f339d714d68f3c3660
#
_entry.id   e523147a15c9a2f339d714d68f3c3660
#
_cell.length_a   1.000
_cell.length_b   1.000
_cell.length_c   1.000
_cell.angle_alpha   90.00
_cell.angle_beta   90.00
_cell.angle_gamma   90.00
#
_symmetry.space_group_name_H-M   'P 1'
#
loop_
_entity.id
_entity.type
_entity.pdbx_description
1 polymer ?
#
loop_
_entity_poly.entity_id
_entity_poly.type
_entity_poly.pdbx_seq_one_letter_code
_entity_poly.pdbx_strand_id
1 'polypeptide(L)'
;FSESLSVPRTWDIAAELDATWLNEGEAKTRRINRISLTARSVARVNEVFTRGTLMVVPGDRDDLLLAAALACINGIPLAGLVLTGGVVPSPTVAELWQSALKAGIPVMSVEDDSFETVQSLLDMSAEIPSDDTERAEEVARYVAAHLNLDWIKEYFSRDYERRLSPSAFRHQVVKKAQNAKKRIVLPEGSEPRTVEAACICQSRGIANCVLLAKRSDVELVAKNRDLVLPEGLETLDPDTLDMTK
;
A
#
# COMPACT_ATOMS: atom_id res chain seq x y z
N PHE A 1 12.23 -22.02 3.29
CA PHE A 1 11.44 -21.13 2.44
C PHE A 1 10.05 -21.76 2.27
N SER A 2 9.00 -21.05 2.57
CA SER A 2 7.62 -21.56 2.38
C SER A 2 7.08 -20.96 1.08
N GLU A 3 6.90 -21.79 0.07
CA GLU A 3 6.37 -21.36 -1.24
C GLU A 3 4.98 -20.72 -1.11
N SER A 4 4.17 -21.16 -0.14
CA SER A 4 2.83 -20.62 0.10
C SER A 4 2.81 -19.12 0.47
N LEU A 5 3.91 -18.59 1.01
CA LEU A 5 4.01 -17.20 1.41
C LEU A 5 4.32 -16.24 0.25
N SER A 6 4.73 -16.76 -0.90
CA SER A 6 5.08 -15.96 -2.09
C SER A 6 4.00 -15.95 -3.17
N VAL A 7 2.80 -16.47 -2.87
CA VAL A 7 1.72 -16.66 -3.84
C VAL A 7 0.95 -15.36 -4.09
N PRO A 8 1.07 -14.72 -5.28
CA PRO A 8 0.33 -13.50 -5.60
C PRO A 8 -1.15 -13.78 -5.86
N ARG A 9 -1.98 -12.73 -5.81
CA ARG A 9 -3.36 -12.78 -6.30
C ARG A 9 -3.40 -12.62 -7.81
N THR A 10 -4.44 -13.10 -8.45
CA THR A 10 -4.65 -12.86 -9.89
C THR A 10 -4.82 -11.36 -10.20
N TRP A 11 -5.34 -10.60 -9.25
CA TRP A 11 -5.42 -9.15 -9.32
C TRP A 11 -4.05 -8.48 -9.49
N ASP A 12 -3.06 -8.92 -8.75
CA ASP A 12 -1.71 -8.33 -8.75
C ASP A 12 -1.01 -8.52 -10.11
N ILE A 13 -1.29 -9.64 -10.76
CA ILE A 13 -0.74 -9.96 -12.10
C ILE A 13 -1.31 -9.06 -13.19
N ALA A 14 -2.58 -8.71 -13.12
CA ALA A 14 -3.18 -7.84 -14.13
C ALA A 14 -2.52 -6.46 -14.19
N ALA A 15 -2.11 -5.93 -13.04
CA ALA A 15 -1.39 -4.66 -12.96
C ALA A 15 0.03 -4.76 -13.55
N GLU A 16 0.72 -5.89 -13.31
CA GLU A 16 2.08 -6.14 -13.83
C GLU A 16 2.10 -6.31 -15.36
N LEU A 17 1.09 -6.96 -15.90
CA LEU A 17 0.99 -7.24 -17.33
C LEU A 17 0.29 -6.13 -18.13
N ASP A 18 -0.11 -5.01 -17.51
CA ASP A 18 -0.97 -3.98 -18.12
C ASP A 18 -2.19 -4.61 -18.84
N ALA A 19 -2.78 -5.60 -18.19
CA ALA A 19 -3.80 -6.45 -18.78
C ALA A 19 -5.18 -5.79 -18.77
N THR A 20 -5.95 -6.02 -19.83
CA THR A 20 -7.35 -5.63 -19.91
C THR A 20 -8.25 -6.73 -19.33
N TRP A 21 -9.10 -6.39 -18.36
CA TRP A 21 -10.06 -7.33 -17.80
C TRP A 21 -11.20 -7.64 -18.76
N LEU A 22 -11.38 -8.91 -19.07
CA LEU A 22 -12.60 -9.45 -19.70
C LEU A 22 -13.61 -9.88 -18.64
N ASN A 23 -13.13 -10.35 -17.49
CA ASN A 23 -13.90 -10.66 -16.29
C ASN A 23 -13.02 -10.57 -15.05
N GLU A 24 -13.30 -9.65 -14.14
CA GLU A 24 -12.56 -9.57 -12.87
C GLU A 24 -12.84 -10.78 -11.98
N GLY A 25 -14.08 -11.23 -11.93
CA GLY A 25 -14.50 -12.35 -11.09
C GLY A 25 -13.98 -12.23 -9.67
N GLU A 26 -13.36 -13.29 -9.19
CA GLU A 26 -12.77 -13.37 -7.84
C GLU A 26 -11.24 -13.07 -7.84
N ALA A 27 -10.74 -12.21 -8.73
CA ALA A 27 -9.30 -11.95 -8.90
C ALA A 27 -8.59 -11.51 -7.61
N LYS A 28 -9.27 -10.77 -6.74
CA LYS A 28 -8.73 -10.27 -5.47
C LYS A 28 -8.54 -11.35 -4.40
N THR A 29 -9.20 -12.48 -4.55
CA THR A 29 -9.15 -13.58 -3.57
C THR A 29 -8.48 -14.84 -4.10
N ARG A 30 -8.42 -15.00 -5.44
CA ARG A 30 -7.77 -16.17 -6.04
C ARG A 30 -6.26 -16.02 -6.04
N ARG A 31 -5.59 -17.02 -5.44
CA ARG A 31 -4.12 -17.10 -5.34
C ARG A 31 -3.56 -17.99 -6.45
N ILE A 32 -2.37 -17.60 -6.96
CA ILE A 32 -1.71 -18.28 -8.06
C ILE A 32 -0.61 -19.20 -7.54
N ASN A 33 -0.95 -20.46 -7.36
CA ASN A 33 0.01 -21.47 -6.92
C ASN A 33 0.90 -21.97 -8.06
N ARG A 34 0.45 -21.83 -9.31
CA ARG A 34 1.15 -22.32 -10.49
C ARG A 34 0.79 -21.49 -11.71
N ILE A 35 1.79 -21.20 -12.54
CA ILE A 35 1.62 -20.60 -13.86
C ILE A 35 1.82 -21.72 -14.88
N SER A 36 0.93 -21.80 -15.87
CA SER A 36 1.02 -22.80 -16.93
C SER A 36 0.84 -22.18 -18.32
N LEU A 37 1.89 -22.23 -19.13
CA LEU A 37 1.79 -21.95 -20.56
C LEU A 37 1.11 -23.15 -21.24
N THR A 38 -0.11 -22.93 -21.72
CA THR A 38 -0.95 -24.01 -22.21
C THR A 38 -0.93 -24.04 -23.75
N ALA A 39 0.09 -24.68 -24.30
CA ALA A 39 0.29 -24.82 -25.75
C ALA A 39 -0.19 -26.17 -26.32
N ARG A 40 -0.45 -27.17 -25.46
CA ARG A 40 -0.88 -28.52 -25.89
C ARG A 40 -2.38 -28.61 -26.16
N SER A 41 -2.81 -29.66 -26.84
CA SER A 41 -4.24 -29.96 -27.03
C SER A 41 -4.93 -30.31 -25.71
N VAL A 42 -6.23 -30.08 -25.61
CA VAL A 42 -7.07 -30.35 -24.43
C VAL A 42 -6.86 -31.76 -23.87
N ALA A 43 -6.75 -32.75 -24.73
CA ALA A 43 -6.54 -34.16 -24.33
C ALA A 43 -5.23 -34.40 -23.55
N ARG A 44 -4.28 -33.48 -23.61
CA ARG A 44 -2.95 -33.56 -22.97
C ARG A 44 -2.74 -32.55 -21.87
N VAL A 45 -3.79 -31.81 -21.45
CA VAL A 45 -3.70 -30.67 -20.53
C VAL A 45 -4.39 -30.93 -19.18
N ASN A 46 -4.86 -32.18 -18.94
CA ASN A 46 -5.56 -32.54 -17.70
C ASN A 46 -4.79 -32.16 -16.40
N GLU A 47 -3.46 -32.21 -16.44
CA GLU A 47 -2.61 -31.86 -15.29
C GLU A 47 -2.60 -30.36 -14.94
N VAL A 48 -3.08 -29.50 -15.87
CA VAL A 48 -3.11 -28.06 -15.69
C VAL A 48 -4.40 -27.59 -15.00
N PHE A 49 -5.48 -28.36 -15.16
CA PHE A 49 -6.75 -28.05 -14.51
C PHE A 49 -6.73 -28.40 -13.03
N THR A 50 -5.97 -27.64 -12.26
CA THR A 50 -5.83 -27.80 -10.81
C THR A 50 -6.07 -26.48 -10.09
N ARG A 51 -6.42 -26.58 -8.82
CA ARG A 51 -6.68 -25.41 -7.98
C ARG A 51 -5.48 -24.43 -8.02
N GLY A 52 -5.76 -23.16 -8.23
CA GLY A 52 -4.75 -22.11 -8.18
C GLY A 52 -3.82 -22.04 -9.40
N THR A 53 -4.17 -22.74 -10.50
CA THR A 53 -3.44 -22.59 -11.75
C THR A 53 -3.87 -21.34 -12.49
N LEU A 54 -2.92 -20.47 -12.82
CA LEU A 54 -3.07 -19.40 -13.82
C LEU A 54 -2.67 -19.99 -15.17
N MET A 55 -3.60 -20.00 -16.12
CA MET A 55 -3.36 -20.49 -17.47
C MET A 55 -3.04 -19.32 -18.40
N VAL A 56 -1.89 -19.38 -19.05
CA VAL A 56 -1.52 -18.48 -20.16
C VAL A 56 -1.84 -19.21 -21.47
N VAL A 57 -2.74 -18.63 -22.25
CA VAL A 57 -3.35 -19.28 -23.43
C VAL A 57 -3.42 -18.27 -24.57
N PRO A 58 -3.00 -18.62 -25.81
CA PRO A 58 -3.30 -17.78 -26.97
C PRO A 58 -4.81 -17.55 -27.09
N GLY A 59 -5.22 -16.29 -27.34
CA GLY A 59 -6.62 -15.89 -27.32
C GLY A 59 -7.50 -16.54 -28.40
N ASP A 60 -6.89 -17.17 -29.42
CA ASP A 60 -7.54 -17.92 -30.50
C ASP A 60 -7.76 -19.41 -30.19
N ARG A 61 -7.35 -19.87 -28.97
CA ARG A 61 -7.49 -21.27 -28.58
C ARG A 61 -8.82 -21.54 -27.89
N ASP A 62 -9.92 -21.44 -28.67
CA ASP A 62 -11.28 -21.68 -28.21
C ASP A 62 -11.47 -23.04 -27.50
N ASP A 63 -10.74 -24.08 -27.95
CA ASP A 63 -10.77 -25.40 -27.33
C ASP A 63 -10.28 -25.41 -25.88
N LEU A 64 -9.21 -24.69 -25.58
CA LEU A 64 -8.65 -24.57 -24.24
C LEU A 64 -9.53 -23.68 -23.34
N LEU A 65 -10.10 -22.63 -23.94
CA LEU A 65 -10.96 -21.70 -23.23
C LEU A 65 -12.24 -22.42 -22.75
N LEU A 66 -12.87 -23.20 -23.63
CA LEU A 66 -14.06 -24.00 -23.29
C LEU A 66 -13.73 -25.10 -22.27
N ALA A 67 -12.56 -25.73 -22.38
CA ALA A 67 -12.11 -26.73 -21.40
C ALA A 67 -11.90 -26.11 -20.02
N ALA A 68 -11.28 -24.92 -19.93
CA ALA A 68 -11.11 -24.18 -18.68
C ALA A 68 -12.46 -23.78 -18.07
N ALA A 69 -13.40 -23.30 -18.91
CA ALA A 69 -14.74 -23.00 -18.48
C ALA A 69 -15.44 -24.22 -17.86
N LEU A 70 -15.37 -25.36 -18.53
CA LEU A 70 -15.95 -26.62 -18.04
C LEU A 70 -15.30 -27.08 -16.73
N ALA A 71 -13.96 -26.94 -16.62
CA ALA A 71 -13.25 -27.25 -15.39
C ALA A 71 -13.74 -26.40 -14.21
N CYS A 72 -13.93 -25.09 -14.42
CA CYS A 72 -14.46 -24.18 -13.41
C CYS A 72 -15.90 -24.52 -13.00
N ILE A 73 -16.77 -24.83 -13.96
CA ILE A 73 -18.16 -25.23 -13.71
C ILE A 73 -18.19 -26.53 -12.90
N ASN A 74 -17.26 -27.45 -13.14
CA ASN A 74 -17.12 -28.70 -12.41
C ASN A 74 -16.41 -28.52 -11.03
N GLY A 75 -16.20 -27.29 -10.59
CA GLY A 75 -15.70 -27.00 -9.24
C GLY A 75 -14.18 -26.99 -9.11
N ILE A 76 -13.43 -26.91 -10.22
CA ILE A 76 -11.97 -26.69 -10.17
C ILE A 76 -11.68 -25.18 -10.11
N PRO A 77 -11.26 -24.62 -8.99
CA PRO A 77 -11.01 -23.19 -8.85
C PRO A 77 -9.65 -22.82 -9.47
N LEU A 78 -9.61 -22.61 -10.78
CA LEU A 78 -8.45 -22.03 -11.45
C LEU A 78 -8.18 -20.63 -10.88
N ALA A 79 -6.90 -20.23 -10.83
CA ALA A 79 -6.56 -18.86 -10.43
C ALA A 79 -7.08 -17.85 -11.45
N GLY A 80 -6.98 -18.15 -12.75
CA GLY A 80 -7.48 -17.31 -13.82
C GLY A 80 -6.95 -17.73 -15.18
N LEU A 81 -7.31 -16.94 -16.19
CA LEU A 81 -6.89 -17.06 -17.58
C LEU A 81 -6.25 -15.75 -18.04
N VAL A 82 -5.09 -15.85 -18.68
CA VAL A 82 -4.44 -14.76 -19.40
C VAL A 82 -4.48 -15.11 -20.88
N LEU A 83 -5.22 -14.33 -21.66
CA LEU A 83 -5.34 -14.47 -23.12
C LEU A 83 -4.27 -13.61 -23.78
N THR A 84 -3.40 -14.21 -24.57
CA THR A 84 -2.27 -13.52 -25.19
C THR A 84 -2.49 -13.20 -26.65
N GLY A 85 -1.72 -12.21 -27.17
CA GLY A 85 -1.75 -11.78 -28.56
C GLY A 85 -2.86 -10.82 -28.91
N GLY A 86 -3.45 -10.11 -27.92
CA GLY A 86 -4.52 -9.15 -28.16
C GLY A 86 -5.84 -9.75 -28.72
N VAL A 87 -5.94 -11.08 -28.74
CA VAL A 87 -7.10 -11.79 -29.30
C VAL A 87 -8.12 -12.07 -28.20
N VAL A 88 -9.36 -11.65 -28.47
CA VAL A 88 -10.52 -11.96 -27.60
C VAL A 88 -11.34 -13.10 -28.19
N PRO A 89 -12.01 -13.91 -27.37
CA PRO A 89 -12.83 -15.01 -27.83
C PRO A 89 -13.94 -14.56 -28.78
N SER A 90 -14.28 -15.42 -29.74
CA SER A 90 -15.42 -15.16 -30.63
C SER A 90 -16.74 -14.99 -29.85
N PRO A 91 -17.75 -14.24 -30.37
CA PRO A 91 -19.01 -14.06 -29.68
C PRO A 91 -19.67 -15.36 -29.24
N THR A 92 -19.58 -16.40 -30.06
CA THR A 92 -20.12 -17.73 -29.76
C THR A 92 -19.43 -18.38 -28.55
N VAL A 93 -18.11 -18.27 -28.45
CA VAL A 93 -17.36 -18.78 -27.31
C VAL A 93 -17.67 -17.93 -26.08
N ALA A 94 -17.76 -16.63 -26.22
CA ALA A 94 -18.13 -15.71 -25.16
C ALA A 94 -19.51 -16.04 -24.54
N GLU A 95 -20.49 -16.43 -25.34
CA GLU A 95 -21.79 -16.89 -24.85
C GLU A 95 -21.69 -18.18 -24.05
N LEU A 96 -20.95 -19.17 -24.54
CA LEU A 96 -20.73 -20.44 -23.83
C LEU A 96 -19.96 -20.29 -22.51
N TRP A 97 -19.17 -19.26 -22.42
CA TRP A 97 -18.40 -18.93 -21.23
C TRP A 97 -19.19 -18.30 -20.09
N GLN A 98 -20.36 -17.76 -20.36
CA GLN A 98 -21.15 -16.98 -19.40
C GLN A 98 -21.31 -17.67 -18.04
N SER A 99 -21.51 -18.99 -18.04
CA SER A 99 -21.66 -19.76 -16.77
C SER A 99 -20.37 -19.82 -15.98
N ALA A 100 -19.21 -19.95 -16.63
CA ALA A 100 -17.90 -19.96 -15.98
C ALA A 100 -17.52 -18.56 -15.45
N LEU A 101 -17.80 -17.50 -16.22
CA LEU A 101 -17.58 -16.11 -15.81
C LEU A 101 -18.43 -15.78 -14.57
N LYS A 102 -19.68 -16.21 -14.53
CA LYS A 102 -20.57 -16.07 -13.37
C LYS A 102 -20.09 -16.88 -12.15
N ALA A 103 -19.36 -17.97 -12.37
CA ALA A 103 -18.72 -18.75 -11.32
C ALA A 103 -17.43 -18.09 -10.76
N GLY A 104 -17.13 -16.87 -11.22
CA GLY A 104 -16.08 -16.02 -10.65
C GLY A 104 -14.68 -16.25 -11.18
N ILE A 105 -14.49 -16.96 -12.32
CA ILE A 105 -13.15 -17.10 -12.90
C ILE A 105 -12.65 -15.76 -13.43
N PRO A 106 -11.46 -15.29 -13.00
CA PRO A 106 -10.83 -14.11 -13.57
C PRO A 106 -10.31 -14.40 -14.98
N VAL A 107 -10.57 -13.49 -15.91
CA VAL A 107 -10.08 -13.57 -17.29
C VAL A 107 -9.58 -12.20 -17.73
N MET A 108 -8.35 -12.17 -18.20
CA MET A 108 -7.69 -10.96 -18.70
C MET A 108 -7.08 -11.20 -20.08
N SER A 109 -6.90 -10.13 -20.85
CA SER A 109 -6.24 -10.15 -22.14
C SER A 109 -5.01 -9.25 -22.11
N VAL A 110 -3.94 -9.67 -22.78
CA VAL A 110 -2.71 -8.92 -22.97
C VAL A 110 -2.35 -8.88 -24.46
N GLU A 111 -1.69 -7.79 -24.88
CA GLU A 111 -1.24 -7.62 -26.27
C GLU A 111 -0.02 -8.50 -26.59
N ASP A 112 0.81 -8.74 -25.58
CA ASP A 112 2.03 -9.53 -25.69
C ASP A 112 1.76 -10.96 -26.12
N ASP A 113 2.78 -11.60 -26.72
CA ASP A 113 2.71 -13.02 -27.03
C ASP A 113 2.82 -13.88 -25.76
N SER A 114 2.59 -15.18 -25.92
CA SER A 114 2.57 -16.11 -24.78
C SER A 114 3.94 -16.28 -24.11
N PHE A 115 5.03 -16.10 -24.84
CA PHE A 115 6.38 -16.24 -24.28
C PHE A 115 6.76 -14.99 -23.50
N GLU A 116 6.56 -13.81 -24.06
CA GLU A 116 6.77 -12.52 -23.41
C GLU A 116 5.94 -12.40 -22.13
N THR A 117 4.66 -12.78 -22.19
CA THR A 117 3.77 -12.81 -21.03
C THR A 117 4.31 -13.71 -19.91
N VAL A 118 4.77 -14.92 -20.24
CA VAL A 118 5.34 -15.83 -19.22
C VAL A 118 6.63 -15.28 -18.66
N GLN A 119 7.47 -14.66 -19.47
CA GLN A 119 8.72 -14.05 -19.01
C GLN A 119 8.44 -12.92 -18.03
N SER A 120 7.52 -12.02 -18.32
CA SER A 120 7.10 -10.94 -17.40
C SER A 120 6.57 -11.51 -16.08
N LEU A 121 5.80 -12.60 -16.13
CA LEU A 121 5.30 -13.28 -14.93
C LEU A 121 6.40 -13.92 -14.08
N LEU A 122 7.47 -14.41 -14.70
CA LEU A 122 8.62 -15.00 -13.98
C LEU A 122 9.52 -13.94 -13.36
N ASP A 123 9.61 -12.77 -13.98
CA ASP A 123 10.41 -11.63 -13.52
C ASP A 123 9.67 -10.77 -12.49
N MET A 124 8.40 -11.07 -12.22
CA MET A 124 7.56 -10.31 -11.29
C MET A 124 8.15 -10.27 -9.89
N SER A 125 8.12 -9.08 -9.27
CA SER A 125 8.56 -8.88 -7.89
C SER A 125 7.73 -9.71 -6.91
N ALA A 126 8.42 -10.33 -5.94
CA ALA A 126 7.77 -11.06 -4.84
C ALA A 126 7.24 -10.15 -3.72
N GLU A 127 7.25 -8.83 -3.89
CA GLU A 127 6.76 -7.87 -2.91
C GLU A 127 5.28 -8.10 -2.58
N ILE A 128 4.91 -7.79 -1.35
CA ILE A 128 3.52 -7.89 -0.89
C ILE A 128 2.85 -6.55 -1.16
N PRO A 129 1.81 -6.49 -2.02
CA PRO A 129 1.05 -5.26 -2.20
C PRO A 129 0.46 -4.74 -0.89
N SER A 130 0.37 -3.42 -0.73
CA SER A 130 -0.07 -2.78 0.52
C SER A 130 -1.52 -3.12 0.91
N ASP A 131 -2.33 -3.53 -0.05
CA ASP A 131 -3.72 -3.95 0.12
C ASP A 131 -3.88 -5.47 0.33
N ASP A 132 -2.82 -6.27 0.19
CA ASP A 132 -2.83 -7.71 0.48
C ASP A 132 -2.53 -7.98 1.97
N THR A 133 -3.44 -7.54 2.82
CA THR A 133 -3.32 -7.65 4.28
C THR A 133 -3.30 -9.11 4.75
N GLU A 134 -4.03 -10.00 4.09
CA GLU A 134 -4.07 -11.43 4.43
C GLU A 134 -2.68 -12.07 4.28
N ARG A 135 -2.00 -11.83 3.15
CA ARG A 135 -0.64 -12.32 2.93
C ARG A 135 0.36 -11.69 3.89
N ALA A 136 0.23 -10.39 4.16
CA ALA A 136 1.08 -9.69 5.10
C ALA A 136 0.97 -10.28 6.52
N GLU A 137 -0.25 -10.57 6.99
CA GLU A 137 -0.50 -11.22 8.28
C GLU A 137 0.04 -12.65 8.33
N GLU A 138 -0.12 -13.42 7.26
CA GLU A 138 0.40 -14.79 7.18
C GLU A 138 1.93 -14.81 7.26
N VAL A 139 2.60 -13.92 6.50
CA VAL A 139 4.05 -13.76 6.55
C VAL A 139 4.51 -13.31 7.93
N ALA A 140 3.84 -12.33 8.54
CA ALA A 140 4.17 -11.87 9.88
C ALA A 140 4.04 -12.98 10.92
N ARG A 141 2.99 -13.79 10.85
CA ARG A 141 2.76 -14.96 11.72
C ARG A 141 3.83 -16.03 11.52
N TYR A 142 4.20 -16.31 10.27
CA TYR A 142 5.26 -17.25 9.95
C TYR A 142 6.61 -16.79 10.51
N VAL A 143 6.97 -15.53 10.29
CA VAL A 143 8.22 -14.95 10.82
C VAL A 143 8.22 -15.00 12.35
N ALA A 144 7.12 -14.59 12.99
CA ALA A 144 7.00 -14.61 14.45
C ALA A 144 7.19 -16.02 15.05
N ALA A 145 6.66 -17.06 14.39
CA ALA A 145 6.82 -18.45 14.81
C ALA A 145 8.27 -18.98 14.69
N HIS A 146 9.08 -18.37 13.83
CA HIS A 146 10.47 -18.79 13.59
C HIS A 146 11.50 -17.87 14.28
N LEU A 147 11.05 -16.82 14.99
CA LEU A 147 11.93 -15.97 15.78
C LEU A 147 12.29 -16.63 17.11
N ASN A 148 13.59 -16.62 17.43
CA ASN A 148 14.06 -17.01 18.77
C ASN A 148 13.81 -15.86 19.75
N LEU A 149 12.64 -15.86 20.38
CA LEU A 149 12.22 -14.80 21.31
C LEU A 149 13.13 -14.72 22.55
N ASP A 150 13.72 -15.83 23.01
CA ASP A 150 14.60 -15.82 24.18
C ASP A 150 15.94 -15.15 23.86
N TRP A 151 16.48 -15.42 22.67
CA TRP A 151 17.66 -14.72 22.20
C TRP A 151 17.40 -13.21 22.04
N ILE A 152 16.25 -12.83 21.48
CA ILE A 152 15.85 -11.43 21.31
C ILE A 152 15.74 -10.75 22.68
N LYS A 153 15.06 -11.37 23.65
CA LYS A 153 14.92 -10.84 25.01
C LYS A 153 16.29 -10.68 25.69
N GLU A 154 17.15 -11.69 25.60
CA GLU A 154 18.49 -11.63 26.15
C GLU A 154 19.32 -10.51 25.52
N TYR A 155 19.27 -10.37 24.18
CA TYR A 155 19.99 -9.35 23.46
C TYR A 155 19.54 -7.93 23.85
N PHE A 156 18.24 -7.69 23.96
CA PHE A 156 17.68 -6.38 24.31
C PHE A 156 17.65 -6.11 25.83
N SER A 157 17.85 -7.11 26.69
CA SER A 157 17.98 -6.92 28.13
C SER A 157 19.36 -6.49 28.56
N ARG A 158 20.37 -6.55 27.68
CA ARG A 158 21.69 -6.05 27.97
C ARG A 158 21.62 -4.54 28.18
N ASP A 159 22.15 -4.06 29.31
CA ASP A 159 22.27 -2.62 29.61
C ASP A 159 23.27 -1.97 28.65
N TYR A 160 22.81 -1.59 27.51
CA TYR A 160 23.52 -0.65 26.66
C TYR A 160 23.18 0.76 27.13
N GLU A 161 24.20 1.60 27.34
CA GLU A 161 23.97 3.04 27.40
C GLU A 161 23.12 3.47 26.18
N ARG A 162 21.85 3.70 26.43
CA ARG A 162 20.90 4.09 25.35
C ARG A 162 21.28 5.48 24.86
N ARG A 163 22.19 5.56 23.92
CA ARG A 163 22.43 6.79 23.18
C ARG A 163 21.21 7.04 22.29
N LEU A 164 20.44 8.06 22.67
CA LEU A 164 19.30 8.48 21.83
C LEU A 164 19.82 8.98 20.50
N SER A 165 19.27 8.49 19.42
CA SER A 165 19.50 9.11 18.11
C SER A 165 19.01 10.57 18.14
N PRO A 166 19.55 11.46 17.30
CA PRO A 166 19.11 12.86 17.25
C PRO A 166 17.60 13.02 17.05
N SER A 167 17.00 12.14 16.27
CA SER A 167 15.55 12.10 16.03
C SER A 167 14.77 11.66 17.27
N ALA A 168 15.21 10.63 17.97
CA ALA A 168 14.60 10.15 19.20
C ALA A 168 14.72 11.18 20.33
N PHE A 169 15.87 11.85 20.46
CA PHE A 169 16.07 12.95 21.39
C PHE A 169 15.10 14.11 21.11
N ARG A 170 15.02 14.55 19.85
CA ARG A 170 14.09 15.61 19.44
C ARG A 170 12.64 15.23 19.76
N HIS A 171 12.24 14.00 19.47
CA HIS A 171 10.91 13.51 19.80
C HIS A 171 10.61 13.57 21.29
N GLN A 172 11.57 13.13 22.15
CA GLN A 172 11.40 13.19 23.60
C GLN A 172 11.28 14.62 24.12
N VAL A 173 12.09 15.55 23.59
CA VAL A 173 12.02 16.97 23.98
C VAL A 173 10.66 17.55 23.63
N VAL A 174 10.17 17.31 22.41
CA VAL A 174 8.84 17.77 21.97
C VAL A 174 7.74 17.17 22.85
N LYS A 175 7.77 15.88 23.15
CA LYS A 175 6.80 15.23 24.06
C LYS A 175 6.82 15.81 25.46
N LYS A 176 7.99 16.08 26.03
CA LYS A 176 8.11 16.73 27.34
C LYS A 176 7.51 18.14 27.32
N ALA A 177 7.77 18.90 26.25
CA ALA A 177 7.23 20.25 26.10
C ALA A 177 5.69 20.23 25.98
N GLN A 178 5.13 19.37 25.14
CA GLN A 178 3.69 19.16 24.98
C GLN A 178 3.01 18.83 26.32
N ASN A 179 3.61 17.93 27.11
CA ASN A 179 3.06 17.54 28.42
C ASN A 179 3.14 18.67 29.45
N ALA A 180 4.16 19.53 29.33
CA ALA A 180 4.37 20.65 30.26
C ALA A 180 3.38 21.80 30.06
N LYS A 181 2.75 21.91 28.87
CA LYS A 181 1.74 22.94 28.51
C LYS A 181 2.14 24.35 28.95
N LYS A 182 3.40 24.73 28.70
CA LYS A 182 3.93 26.03 29.15
C LYS A 182 3.45 27.15 28.23
N ARG A 183 3.21 28.32 28.85
CA ARG A 183 2.97 29.59 28.15
C ARG A 183 4.33 30.31 28.01
N ILE A 184 4.67 30.67 26.79
CA ILE A 184 5.95 31.30 26.45
C ILE A 184 5.68 32.65 25.82
N VAL A 185 6.22 33.71 26.39
CA VAL A 185 6.15 35.07 25.85
C VAL A 185 7.38 35.31 24.97
N LEU A 186 7.14 35.77 23.76
CA LEU A 186 8.15 36.06 22.74
C LEU A 186 8.23 37.57 22.54
N PRO A 187 9.30 38.24 23.06
CA PRO A 187 9.35 39.70 23.07
C PRO A 187 9.54 40.32 21.68
N GLU A 188 10.19 39.59 20.73
CA GLU A 188 10.34 40.00 19.35
C GLU A 188 9.17 39.53 18.48
N GLY A 189 7.96 39.89 18.88
CA GLY A 189 6.72 39.32 18.35
C GLY A 189 6.41 39.68 16.90
N SER A 190 7.04 40.69 16.30
CA SER A 190 6.92 41.05 14.89
C SER A 190 8.11 40.58 14.02
N GLU A 191 9.11 39.90 14.61
CA GLU A 191 10.22 39.36 13.84
C GLU A 191 9.76 38.12 13.06
N PRO A 192 10.03 38.02 11.73
CA PRO A 192 9.48 36.96 10.89
C PRO A 192 9.78 35.52 11.35
N ARG A 193 10.99 35.26 11.88
CA ARG A 193 11.36 33.92 12.40
C ARG A 193 10.65 33.60 13.70
N THR A 194 10.41 34.62 14.53
CA THR A 194 9.68 34.47 15.79
C THR A 194 8.21 34.14 15.52
N VAL A 195 7.60 34.82 14.57
CA VAL A 195 6.20 34.53 14.16
C VAL A 195 6.10 33.12 13.59
N GLU A 196 7.02 32.69 12.72
CA GLU A 196 7.04 31.34 12.16
C GLU A 196 7.23 30.27 13.26
N ALA A 197 8.15 30.49 14.17
CA ALA A 197 8.39 29.59 15.30
C ALA A 197 7.18 29.50 16.22
N ALA A 198 6.50 30.64 16.51
CA ALA A 198 5.27 30.65 17.31
C ALA A 198 4.13 29.86 16.63
N CYS A 199 3.96 30.02 15.32
CA CYS A 199 2.98 29.27 14.55
C CYS A 199 3.23 27.77 14.63
N ILE A 200 4.49 27.32 14.46
CA ILE A 200 4.88 25.91 14.55
C ILE A 200 4.66 25.37 15.97
N CYS A 201 5.09 26.10 17.00
CA CYS A 201 4.95 25.67 18.38
C CYS A 201 3.49 25.57 18.83
N GLN A 202 2.68 26.55 18.45
CA GLN A 202 1.24 26.58 18.77
C GLN A 202 0.50 25.46 18.04
N SER A 203 0.69 25.31 16.71
CA SER A 203 -0.01 24.31 15.90
C SER A 203 0.34 22.87 16.31
N ARG A 204 1.56 22.65 16.80
CA ARG A 204 2.01 21.33 17.29
C ARG A 204 1.76 21.11 18.78
N GLY A 205 1.15 22.06 19.48
CA GLY A 205 0.91 21.98 20.91
C GLY A 205 2.17 21.90 21.77
N ILE A 206 3.31 22.42 21.28
CA ILE A 206 4.59 22.42 21.99
C ILE A 206 4.58 23.43 23.12
N ALA A 207 4.01 24.61 22.89
CA ALA A 207 3.83 25.66 23.86
C ALA A 207 2.65 26.55 23.47
N ASN A 208 2.06 27.24 24.47
CA ASN A 208 1.12 28.33 24.23
C ASN A 208 1.93 29.61 24.05
N CYS A 209 2.10 30.04 22.80
CA CYS A 209 2.92 31.18 22.47
C CYS A 209 2.15 32.51 22.58
N VAL A 210 2.80 33.52 23.13
CA VAL A 210 2.29 34.91 23.20
C VAL A 210 3.31 35.81 22.53
N LEU A 211 2.91 36.48 21.47
CA LEU A 211 3.76 37.44 20.76
C LEU A 211 3.58 38.85 21.31
N LEU A 212 4.66 39.50 21.76
CA LEU A 212 4.62 40.91 22.11
C LEU A 212 4.77 41.79 20.86
N ALA A 213 3.66 42.08 20.22
CA ALA A 213 3.59 42.90 19.02
C ALA A 213 2.14 43.35 18.76
N LYS A 214 2.00 44.36 17.92
CA LYS A 214 0.67 44.75 17.39
C LYS A 214 0.16 43.63 16.48
N ARG A 215 -1.09 43.29 16.61
CA ARG A 215 -1.74 42.24 15.81
C ARG A 215 -1.60 42.49 14.30
N SER A 216 -1.70 43.76 13.88
CA SER A 216 -1.51 44.19 12.48
C SER A 216 -0.14 43.79 11.92
N ASP A 217 0.92 43.93 12.75
CA ASP A 217 2.30 43.67 12.32
C ASP A 217 2.54 42.16 12.17
N VAL A 218 1.99 41.37 13.10
CA VAL A 218 2.03 39.91 13.02
C VAL A 218 1.28 39.39 11.77
N GLU A 219 0.10 39.94 11.46
CA GLU A 219 -0.68 39.59 10.28
C GLU A 219 0.02 39.97 8.97
N LEU A 220 0.71 41.12 8.96
CA LEU A 220 1.52 41.55 7.81
C LEU A 220 2.68 40.57 7.58
N VAL A 221 3.38 40.17 8.62
CA VAL A 221 4.47 39.18 8.54
C VAL A 221 3.92 37.82 8.07
N ALA A 222 2.80 37.37 8.61
CA ALA A 222 2.19 36.11 8.22
C ALA A 222 1.79 36.12 6.75
N LYS A 223 1.19 37.20 6.26
CA LYS A 223 0.82 37.39 4.84
C LYS A 223 2.05 37.37 3.93
N ASN A 224 3.14 38.07 4.30
CA ASN A 224 4.36 38.14 3.50
C ASN A 224 5.13 36.82 3.43
N ARG A 225 4.89 35.92 4.37
CA ARG A 225 5.52 34.61 4.48
C ARG A 225 4.60 33.43 4.16
N ASP A 226 3.38 33.70 3.74
CA ASP A 226 2.36 32.70 3.43
C ASP A 226 2.09 31.75 4.61
N LEU A 227 2.11 32.33 5.85
CA LEU A 227 1.87 31.59 7.08
C LEU A 227 0.41 31.69 7.49
N VAL A 228 -0.17 30.56 7.93
CA VAL A 228 -1.49 30.54 8.56
C VAL A 228 -1.31 30.69 10.06
N LEU A 229 -1.90 31.77 10.62
CA LEU A 229 -1.87 31.99 12.07
C LEU A 229 -2.81 30.98 12.76
N PRO A 230 -2.30 30.14 13.69
CA PRO A 230 -3.11 29.15 14.37
C PRO A 230 -4.15 29.80 15.28
N GLU A 231 -5.29 29.12 15.46
CA GLU A 231 -6.26 29.50 16.48
C GLU A 231 -5.61 29.48 17.87
N GLY A 232 -5.89 30.51 18.68
CA GLY A 232 -5.36 30.64 20.04
C GLY A 232 -3.94 31.20 20.12
N LEU A 233 -3.30 31.61 19.00
CA LEU A 233 -2.05 32.39 19.07
C LEU A 233 -2.35 33.80 19.58
N GLU A 234 -1.87 34.07 20.79
CA GLU A 234 -2.12 35.34 21.53
C GLU A 234 -1.10 36.40 21.07
N THR A 235 -1.58 37.62 20.87
CA THR A 235 -0.74 38.80 20.61
C THR A 235 -1.04 39.85 21.70
N LEU A 236 0.01 40.42 22.27
CA LEU A 236 -0.11 41.51 23.25
C LEU A 236 0.63 42.73 22.70
N ASP A 237 -0.09 43.84 22.57
CA ASP A 237 0.50 45.11 22.15
C ASP A 237 1.23 45.75 23.34
N PRO A 238 2.56 45.92 23.31
CA PRO A 238 3.33 46.49 24.39
C PRO A 238 2.96 47.96 24.69
N ASP A 239 2.42 48.69 23.69
CA ASP A 239 2.03 50.08 23.87
C ASP A 239 0.72 50.22 24.67
N THR A 240 -0.09 49.15 24.78
CA THR A 240 -1.38 49.14 25.48
C THR A 240 -1.31 48.41 26.81
N LEU A 241 -0.19 47.76 27.14
CA LEU A 241 0.01 47.03 28.39
C LEU A 241 0.24 48.03 29.55
N ASP A 242 -0.68 48.01 30.50
CA ASP A 242 -0.50 48.75 31.77
C ASP A 242 0.60 48.05 32.60
N MET A 243 1.81 48.60 32.60
CA MET A 243 2.98 48.07 33.29
C MET A 243 2.95 48.25 34.80
N THR A 244 1.80 48.64 35.38
CA THR A 244 1.65 48.98 36.81
C THR A 244 1.02 47.88 37.66
N LYS A 245 1.07 46.60 37.18
CA LYS A 245 0.63 45.45 38.01
C LYS A 245 1.70 44.37 38.11
#